data_4c4906ce285717aaf03842195c775cc7
#
_entry.id   4c4906ce285717aaf03842195c775cc7
#
_cell.length_a   1.000
_cell.length_b   1.000
_cell.length_c   1.000
_cell.angle_alpha   90.00
_cell.angle_beta   90.00
_cell.angle_gamma   90.00
#
_symmetry.space_group_name_H-M   'P 1'
#
loop_
_entity.id
_entity.type
_entity.pdbx_description
1 polymer ?
#
loop_
_entity_poly.entity_id
_entity_poly.type
_entity_poly.pdbx_seq_one_letter_code
_entity_poly.pdbx_strand_id
1 'polypeptide(L)'
;MKICARSIKALSAIVLSMLFTACGIDFEGSDNGKLDSFWHLEKVDTLATGGVTDYSQKRVFWGVQAKLISMYDTDVDSNHGFYTRFTQTSDSLFIHTLYKDNWHEDSGENGGDQPLTDYTPMRPYGINSMEDHFAKEKLSGSRMILKSKTLRLYFRKF
;
A
#
# COMPACT_ATOMS: atom_id res chain seq x y z
N MET A 1 31.04 -59.23 -0.94
CA MET A 1 31.00 -58.00 -0.19
C MET A 1 30.44 -56.88 -1.09
N LYS A 2 29.10 -56.89 -1.38
CA LYS A 2 28.43 -55.96 -2.32
C LYS A 2 27.17 -55.25 -1.73
N ILE A 3 27.10 -55.10 -0.41
CA ILE A 3 25.90 -54.62 0.27
C ILE A 3 26.01 -53.14 0.70
N CYS A 4 27.20 -52.52 0.66
CA CYS A 4 27.41 -51.18 1.22
C CYS A 4 27.03 -49.98 0.28
N ALA A 5 27.00 -50.19 -1.05
CA ALA A 5 26.82 -49.09 -1.98
C ALA A 5 25.35 -48.66 -2.20
N ARG A 6 24.39 -49.56 -1.95
CA ARG A 6 22.95 -49.26 -2.10
C ARG A 6 22.38 -48.48 -0.91
N SER A 7 22.87 -48.75 0.28
CA SER A 7 22.40 -48.06 1.51
C SER A 7 22.86 -46.61 1.60
N ILE A 8 24.04 -46.30 1.09
CA ILE A 8 24.59 -44.91 1.08
C ILE A 8 23.80 -44.00 0.16
N LYS A 9 23.37 -44.52 -1.02
CA LYS A 9 22.57 -43.71 -1.97
C LYS A 9 21.16 -43.43 -1.46
N ALA A 10 20.55 -44.35 -0.73
CA ALA A 10 19.24 -44.12 -0.13
C ALA A 10 19.30 -43.12 1.03
N LEU A 11 20.37 -43.19 1.85
CA LEU A 11 20.56 -42.23 2.95
C LEU A 11 20.81 -40.81 2.47
N SER A 12 21.57 -40.65 1.36
CA SER A 12 21.85 -39.33 0.73
C SER A 12 20.60 -38.70 0.14
N ALA A 13 19.67 -39.48 -0.43
CA ALA A 13 18.40 -38.97 -0.98
C ALA A 13 17.45 -38.50 0.14
N ILE A 14 17.43 -39.17 1.30
CA ILE A 14 16.59 -38.80 2.44
C ILE A 14 17.09 -37.50 3.09
N VAL A 15 18.41 -37.32 3.23
CA VAL A 15 18.99 -36.09 3.78
C VAL A 15 18.75 -34.89 2.86
N LEU A 16 18.78 -35.07 1.54
CA LEU A 16 18.52 -34.01 0.57
C LEU A 16 17.05 -33.58 0.56
N SER A 17 16.11 -34.49 0.78
CA SER A 17 14.68 -34.18 0.87
C SER A 17 14.27 -33.40 2.14
N MET A 18 15.05 -33.54 3.24
CA MET A 18 14.80 -32.80 4.49
C MET A 18 15.29 -31.34 4.43
N LEU A 19 16.16 -31.00 3.49
CA LEU A 19 16.65 -29.61 3.36
C LEU A 19 15.64 -28.67 2.67
N PHE A 20 14.60 -29.19 2.04
CA PHE A 20 13.56 -28.37 1.39
C PHE A 20 12.37 -28.00 2.29
N THR A 21 12.29 -28.56 3.50
CA THR A 21 11.17 -28.29 4.44
C THR A 21 11.49 -27.23 5.49
N ALA A 22 12.68 -26.61 5.48
CA ALA A 22 13.13 -25.70 6.53
C ALA A 22 13.14 -24.22 6.11
N CYS A 23 12.54 -23.86 4.99
CA CYS A 23 12.33 -22.45 4.62
C CYS A 23 10.83 -22.24 4.40
N GLY A 24 10.08 -22.29 5.48
CA GLY A 24 8.79 -21.61 5.54
C GLY A 24 9.10 -20.12 5.52
N ILE A 25 9.29 -19.54 4.35
CA ILE A 25 9.16 -18.11 4.19
C ILE A 25 7.66 -17.87 4.37
N ASP A 26 7.24 -17.53 5.58
CA ASP A 26 5.94 -16.94 5.81
C ASP A 26 5.95 -15.59 5.06
N PHE A 27 5.56 -15.64 3.81
CA PHE A 27 5.08 -14.45 3.15
C PHE A 27 3.79 -14.06 3.88
N GLU A 28 3.87 -13.14 4.82
CA GLU A 28 2.69 -12.42 5.25
C GLU A 28 2.14 -11.71 4.02
N GLY A 29 1.35 -12.43 3.26
CA GLY A 29 0.62 -11.88 2.13
C GLY A 29 -0.30 -10.77 2.65
N SER A 30 -0.35 -9.67 1.94
CA SER A 30 -1.36 -8.65 2.22
C SER A 30 -2.75 -9.25 2.04
N ASP A 31 -3.62 -9.10 3.04
CA ASP A 31 -4.97 -9.67 3.07
C ASP A 31 -6.07 -8.65 2.71
N ASN A 32 -5.70 -7.56 2.04
CA ASN A 32 -6.64 -6.49 1.70
C ASN A 32 -7.49 -6.79 0.44
N GLY A 33 -7.34 -7.98 -0.13
CA GLY A 33 -8.10 -8.43 -1.29
C GLY A 33 -7.88 -7.53 -2.51
N LYS A 34 -8.96 -7.04 -3.11
CA LYS A 34 -8.88 -6.18 -4.32
C LYS A 34 -8.31 -4.80 -4.05
N LEU A 35 -8.20 -4.38 -2.79
CA LEU A 35 -7.62 -3.09 -2.42
C LEU A 35 -6.09 -3.09 -2.64
N ASP A 36 -5.43 -4.23 -2.44
CA ASP A 36 -3.99 -4.36 -2.70
C ASP A 36 -3.67 -4.10 -4.15
N SER A 37 -2.98 -3.03 -4.42
CA SER A 37 -2.51 -2.66 -5.76
C SER A 37 -1.79 -1.32 -5.76
N PHE A 38 -1.34 -0.95 -6.95
CA PHE A 38 -0.92 0.40 -7.29
C PHE A 38 -2.05 1.09 -8.06
N TRP A 39 -2.60 2.16 -7.48
CA TRP A 39 -3.78 2.87 -7.94
C TRP A 39 -3.44 4.27 -8.43
N HIS A 40 -3.68 4.55 -9.70
CA HIS A 40 -3.56 5.89 -10.28
C HIS A 40 -4.81 6.72 -9.95
N LEU A 41 -4.63 7.87 -9.31
CA LEU A 41 -5.72 8.83 -9.09
C LEU A 41 -6.04 9.53 -10.41
N GLU A 42 -7.26 9.38 -10.91
CA GLU A 42 -7.67 9.94 -12.21
C GLU A 42 -8.53 11.19 -12.09
N LYS A 43 -9.31 11.29 -11.03
CA LYS A 43 -10.25 12.39 -10.85
C LYS A 43 -10.61 12.59 -9.38
N VAL A 44 -10.85 13.84 -8.99
CA VAL A 44 -11.37 14.22 -7.68
C VAL A 44 -12.58 15.14 -7.87
N ASP A 45 -13.72 14.75 -7.30
CA ASP A 45 -14.89 15.61 -7.18
C ASP A 45 -14.93 16.22 -5.77
N THR A 46 -15.12 17.55 -5.69
CA THR A 46 -15.33 18.28 -4.42
C THR A 46 -16.82 18.37 -4.17
N LEU A 47 -17.33 17.64 -3.19
CA LEU A 47 -18.77 17.44 -2.99
C LEU A 47 -19.53 18.71 -2.60
N ALA A 48 -18.89 19.61 -1.85
CA ALA A 48 -19.52 20.84 -1.38
C ALA A 48 -19.78 21.87 -2.51
N THR A 49 -18.91 21.90 -3.52
CA THR A 49 -18.96 22.90 -4.60
C THR A 49 -19.34 22.33 -5.95
N GLY A 50 -19.36 20.99 -6.08
CA GLY A 50 -19.48 20.30 -7.36
C GLY A 50 -18.25 20.47 -8.26
N GLY A 51 -17.14 21.01 -7.71
CA GLY A 51 -15.89 21.16 -8.44
C GLY A 51 -15.30 19.80 -8.83
N VAL A 52 -14.72 19.74 -10.03
CA VAL A 52 -14.06 18.55 -10.56
C VAL A 52 -12.61 18.89 -10.90
N THR A 53 -11.68 18.09 -10.39
CA THR A 53 -10.26 18.21 -10.75
C THR A 53 -9.85 16.95 -11.52
N ASP A 54 -9.36 17.16 -12.74
CA ASP A 54 -8.83 16.09 -13.59
C ASP A 54 -7.38 15.79 -13.20
N TYR A 55 -7.11 14.53 -12.86
CA TYR A 55 -5.80 13.98 -12.52
C TYR A 55 -5.29 12.99 -13.57
N SER A 56 -6.05 12.76 -14.65
CA SER A 56 -5.74 11.71 -15.62
C SER A 56 -4.36 11.85 -16.29
N GLN A 57 -3.83 13.07 -16.35
CA GLN A 57 -2.50 13.39 -16.89
C GLN A 57 -1.44 13.61 -15.81
N LYS A 58 -1.82 13.60 -14.53
CA LYS A 58 -0.89 13.68 -13.41
C LYS A 58 -0.46 12.28 -12.97
N ARG A 59 0.71 12.18 -12.41
CA ARG A 59 1.25 10.89 -11.96
C ARG A 59 1.12 10.74 -10.44
N VAL A 60 -0.11 10.83 -9.94
CA VAL A 60 -0.47 10.69 -8.52
C VAL A 60 -0.97 9.28 -8.26
N PHE A 61 -0.33 8.59 -7.32
CA PHE A 61 -0.59 7.18 -7.05
C PHE A 61 -0.78 6.89 -5.57
N TRP A 62 -1.60 5.85 -5.31
CA TRP A 62 -1.70 5.16 -4.03
C TRP A 62 -1.21 3.72 -4.19
N GLY A 63 -0.14 3.35 -3.51
CA GLY A 63 0.31 1.97 -3.38
C GLY A 63 -0.24 1.36 -2.11
N VAL A 64 -1.11 0.36 -2.21
CA VAL A 64 -1.74 -0.29 -1.07
C VAL A 64 -1.13 -1.67 -0.89
N GLN A 65 -0.54 -1.90 0.29
CA GLN A 65 0.05 -3.19 0.66
C GLN A 65 0.08 -3.34 2.18
N ALA A 66 -0.16 -4.55 2.69
CA ALA A 66 -0.25 -4.84 4.11
C ALA A 66 -1.23 -3.88 4.82
N LYS A 67 -0.78 -3.06 5.76
CA LYS A 67 -1.61 -2.06 6.47
C LYS A 67 -1.18 -0.63 6.15
N LEU A 68 -0.55 -0.43 5.00
CA LEU A 68 -0.03 0.86 4.56
C LEU A 68 -0.62 1.28 3.22
N ILE A 69 -0.84 2.58 3.08
CA ILE A 69 -1.06 3.25 1.81
C ILE A 69 0.08 4.23 1.61
N SER A 70 0.93 3.96 0.63
CA SER A 70 1.97 4.88 0.19
C SER A 70 1.40 5.80 -0.89
N MET A 71 1.71 7.07 -0.84
CA MET A 71 1.18 8.09 -1.75
C MET A 71 2.32 8.85 -2.41
N TYR A 72 2.30 8.89 -3.74
CA TYR A 72 3.36 9.48 -4.55
C TYR A 72 2.79 10.39 -5.62
N ASP A 73 3.45 11.52 -5.83
CA ASP A 73 3.33 12.33 -7.04
C ASP A 73 4.68 12.31 -7.76
N THR A 74 4.83 11.45 -8.75
CA THR A 74 6.11 11.25 -9.43
C THR A 74 6.52 12.43 -10.32
N ASP A 75 5.69 13.45 -10.45
CA ASP A 75 6.04 14.71 -11.12
C ASP A 75 6.68 15.72 -10.16
N VAL A 76 6.43 15.60 -8.85
CA VAL A 76 6.86 16.54 -7.82
C VAL A 76 7.80 15.89 -6.81
N ASP A 77 7.50 14.67 -6.39
CA ASP A 77 8.25 13.98 -5.35
C ASP A 77 9.50 13.33 -5.95
N SER A 78 10.63 13.99 -5.81
CA SER A 78 11.89 13.49 -6.38
C SER A 78 12.37 12.18 -5.74
N ASN A 79 12.02 11.89 -4.46
CA ASN A 79 12.43 10.66 -3.78
C ASN A 79 11.57 10.24 -2.59
N HIS A 80 10.69 11.10 -2.06
CA HIS A 80 9.98 10.84 -0.81
C HIS A 80 8.53 11.23 -0.97
N GLY A 81 7.64 10.26 -0.83
CA GLY A 81 6.21 10.49 -0.77
C GLY A 81 5.72 10.63 0.67
N PHE A 82 4.50 10.22 0.83
CA PHE A 82 3.83 10.12 2.12
C PHE A 82 3.26 8.73 2.27
N TYR A 83 2.99 8.33 3.51
CA TYR A 83 2.22 7.13 3.73
C TYR A 83 1.29 7.28 4.93
N THR A 84 0.35 6.38 5.01
CA THR A 84 -0.58 6.28 6.14
C THR A 84 -0.83 4.83 6.51
N ARG A 85 -1.19 4.61 7.75
CA ARG A 85 -1.80 3.35 8.18
C ARG A 85 -3.29 3.41 7.92
N PHE A 86 -3.89 2.25 7.67
CA PHE A 86 -5.33 2.17 7.47
C PHE A 86 -5.93 0.93 8.12
N THR A 87 -7.23 0.99 8.33
CA THR A 87 -8.08 -0.16 8.57
C THR A 87 -9.23 -0.17 7.57
N GLN A 88 -9.84 -1.32 7.35
CA GLN A 88 -10.95 -1.42 6.42
C GLN A 88 -12.03 -2.39 6.89
N THR A 89 -13.26 -2.15 6.43
CA THR A 89 -14.35 -3.10 6.43
C THR A 89 -14.70 -3.48 4.98
N SER A 90 -15.75 -4.23 4.75
CA SER A 90 -16.24 -4.55 3.40
C SER A 90 -16.56 -3.32 2.56
N ASP A 91 -17.07 -2.26 3.19
CA ASP A 91 -17.61 -1.05 2.57
C ASP A 91 -16.89 0.25 2.89
N SER A 92 -15.90 0.21 3.78
CA SER A 92 -15.23 1.41 4.30
C SER A 92 -13.73 1.26 4.37
N LEU A 93 -13.03 2.39 4.23
CA LEU A 93 -11.59 2.57 4.41
C LEU A 93 -11.36 3.70 5.39
N PHE A 94 -10.62 3.45 6.46
CA PHE A 94 -10.29 4.41 7.50
C PHE A 94 -8.80 4.73 7.43
N ILE A 95 -8.48 5.98 7.16
CA ILE A 95 -7.13 6.53 7.18
C ILE A 95 -6.81 6.95 8.62
N HIS A 96 -5.65 6.55 9.09
CA HIS A 96 -5.15 6.89 10.42
C HIS A 96 -4.01 7.90 10.35
N THR A 97 -2.97 7.72 11.18
CA THR A 97 -1.84 8.64 11.23
C THR A 97 -1.16 8.80 9.87
N LEU A 98 -0.95 10.04 9.48
CA LEU A 98 -0.25 10.43 8.26
C LEU A 98 1.24 10.61 8.56
N TYR A 99 2.10 10.14 7.66
CA TYR A 99 3.56 10.21 7.80
C TYR A 99 4.19 10.78 6.54
N LYS A 100 5.24 11.56 6.73
CA LYS A 100 6.21 11.82 5.67
C LYS A 100 7.17 10.65 5.62
N ASP A 101 7.39 10.10 4.43
CA ASP A 101 8.38 9.06 4.19
C ASP A 101 9.76 9.69 4.19
N ASN A 102 10.57 9.38 5.18
CA ASN A 102 11.96 9.85 5.30
C ASN A 102 12.98 8.75 4.97
N TRP A 103 12.55 7.72 4.31
CA TRP A 103 13.36 6.69 3.66
C TRP A 103 14.64 6.31 4.42
N HIS A 104 14.55 5.40 5.39
CA HIS A 104 15.72 4.79 6.04
C HIS A 104 16.83 5.74 6.54
N GLU A 105 16.50 6.99 6.78
CA GLU A 105 17.43 7.84 7.53
C GLU A 105 17.46 7.34 8.98
N ASP A 106 18.27 6.32 9.22
CA ASP A 106 18.48 5.69 10.53
C ASP A 106 19.15 6.61 11.54
N SER A 107 19.45 7.84 11.17
CA SER A 107 20.38 8.64 11.93
C SER A 107 19.74 9.79 12.66
N GLY A 108 19.75 9.66 13.98
CA GLY A 108 19.60 10.76 14.91
C GLY A 108 18.17 11.04 15.34
N GLU A 109 18.02 12.13 16.06
CA GLU A 109 16.77 12.58 16.70
C GLU A 109 15.62 12.82 15.69
N ASN A 110 15.94 12.96 14.40
CA ASN A 110 15.01 13.17 13.30
C ASN A 110 14.98 12.01 12.27
N GLY A 111 15.59 10.88 12.57
CA GLY A 111 15.59 9.71 11.72
C GLY A 111 14.23 9.01 11.69
N GLY A 112 13.97 8.29 10.61
CA GLY A 112 12.73 7.52 10.43
C GLY A 112 11.54 8.36 9.99
N ASP A 113 10.39 7.71 10.00
CA ASP A 113 9.15 8.29 9.52
C ASP A 113 8.56 9.30 10.50
N GLN A 114 8.29 10.49 10.02
CA GLN A 114 7.79 11.58 10.87
C GLN A 114 6.27 11.72 10.74
N PRO A 115 5.52 11.60 11.86
CA PRO A 115 4.09 11.90 11.85
C PRO A 115 3.84 13.34 11.41
N LEU A 116 2.89 13.53 10.51
CA LEU A 116 2.43 14.87 10.15
C LEU A 116 1.57 15.44 11.29
N THR A 117 1.69 16.73 11.50
CA THR A 117 0.84 17.50 12.42
C THR A 117 -0.27 18.25 11.67
N ASP A 118 -0.21 18.28 10.34
CA ASP A 118 -1.19 18.91 9.46
C ASP A 118 -1.33 18.07 8.18
N TYR A 119 -2.56 17.97 7.66
CA TYR A 119 -2.88 17.22 6.46
C TYR A 119 -2.68 18.00 5.15
N THR A 120 -2.36 19.29 5.21
CA THR A 120 -2.25 20.16 4.02
C THR A 120 -1.36 19.56 2.92
N PRO A 121 -0.20 18.96 3.23
CA PRO A 121 0.64 18.30 2.21
C PRO A 121 -0.04 17.11 1.54
N MET A 122 -1.07 16.54 2.15
CA MET A 122 -1.78 15.35 1.66
C MET A 122 -2.94 15.67 0.72
N ARG A 123 -3.32 16.95 0.58
CA ARG A 123 -4.43 17.38 -0.30
C ARG A 123 -4.28 16.96 -1.76
N PRO A 124 -3.09 17.03 -2.38
CA PRO A 124 -2.90 16.54 -3.74
C PRO A 124 -3.23 15.07 -3.94
N TYR A 125 -3.16 14.29 -2.86
CA TYR A 125 -3.46 12.86 -2.86
C TYR A 125 -4.92 12.56 -2.52
N GLY A 126 -5.75 13.58 -2.27
CA GLY A 126 -7.17 13.41 -1.94
C GLY A 126 -7.46 13.20 -0.46
N ILE A 127 -6.53 13.55 0.43
CA ILE A 127 -6.71 13.48 1.88
C ILE A 127 -6.99 14.89 2.41
N ASN A 128 -8.10 15.06 3.12
CA ASN A 128 -8.55 16.36 3.64
C ASN A 128 -8.75 16.40 5.16
N SER A 129 -8.25 15.41 5.87
CA SER A 129 -8.31 15.33 7.34
C SER A 129 -7.12 14.53 7.86
N MET A 130 -6.72 14.75 9.09
CA MET A 130 -5.70 13.92 9.77
C MET A 130 -6.16 12.48 9.95
N GLU A 131 -7.47 12.29 10.12
CA GLU A 131 -8.14 11.01 10.10
C GLU A 131 -9.28 11.13 9.08
N ASP A 132 -9.23 10.36 8.00
CA ASP A 132 -10.23 10.42 6.95
C ASP A 132 -10.98 9.08 6.84
N HIS A 133 -12.25 9.16 6.48
CA HIS A 133 -13.12 8.00 6.31
C HIS A 133 -13.71 8.02 4.92
N PHE A 134 -13.49 6.94 4.19
CA PHE A 134 -14.02 6.75 2.85
C PHE A 134 -14.97 5.57 2.78
N ALA A 135 -16.17 5.79 2.26
CA ALA A 135 -17.01 4.71 1.76
C ALA A 135 -16.42 4.19 0.45
N LYS A 136 -16.35 2.86 0.29
CA LYS A 136 -15.95 2.20 -0.95
C LYS A 136 -17.18 2.09 -1.87
N GLU A 137 -17.46 3.14 -2.64
CA GLU A 137 -18.57 3.11 -3.60
C GLU A 137 -18.34 2.09 -4.73
N LYS A 138 -17.06 1.83 -5.04
CA LYS A 138 -16.64 0.79 -5.99
C LYS A 138 -15.25 0.27 -5.63
N LEU A 139 -15.09 -1.04 -5.66
CA LEU A 139 -13.79 -1.70 -5.60
C LEU A 139 -13.83 -2.95 -6.47
N SER A 140 -13.15 -2.87 -7.62
CA SER A 140 -13.06 -3.95 -8.60
C SER A 140 -11.59 -4.28 -8.88
N GLY A 141 -11.31 -5.23 -9.77
CA GLY A 141 -9.95 -5.54 -10.20
C GLY A 141 -9.25 -4.42 -10.97
N SER A 142 -9.98 -3.39 -11.44
CA SER A 142 -9.42 -2.32 -12.29
C SER A 142 -9.83 -0.90 -11.89
N ARG A 143 -10.87 -0.74 -11.06
CA ARG A 143 -11.42 0.56 -10.68
C ARG A 143 -11.74 0.60 -9.19
N MET A 144 -11.41 1.73 -8.56
CA MET A 144 -11.79 2.06 -7.20
C MET A 144 -12.43 3.44 -7.16
N ILE A 145 -13.52 3.58 -6.43
CA ILE A 145 -14.17 4.87 -6.13
C ILE A 145 -14.33 4.95 -4.61
N LEU A 146 -13.71 5.96 -4.04
CA LEU A 146 -13.77 6.24 -2.62
C LEU A 146 -14.49 7.56 -2.39
N LYS A 147 -15.38 7.61 -1.41
CA LYS A 147 -16.15 8.81 -1.05
C LYS A 147 -15.98 9.14 0.42
N SER A 148 -15.40 10.29 0.71
CA SER A 148 -15.36 10.89 2.05
C SER A 148 -16.54 11.87 2.24
N LYS A 149 -16.54 12.58 3.35
CA LYS A 149 -17.50 13.66 3.62
C LYS A 149 -17.38 14.80 2.60
N THR A 150 -16.18 15.06 2.09
CA THR A 150 -15.86 16.26 1.29
C THR A 150 -15.47 15.95 -0.14
N LEU A 151 -14.95 14.75 -0.41
CA LEU A 151 -14.42 14.36 -1.71
C LEU A 151 -14.99 13.04 -2.20
N ARG A 152 -14.97 12.88 -3.52
CA ARG A 152 -15.08 11.58 -4.18
C ARG A 152 -13.85 11.40 -5.08
N LEU A 153 -13.10 10.32 -4.84
CA LEU A 153 -11.86 9.99 -5.50
C LEU A 153 -12.07 8.84 -6.47
N TYR A 154 -11.52 8.96 -7.66
CA TYR A 154 -11.62 7.96 -8.71
C TYR A 154 -10.26 7.44 -9.08
N PHE A 155 -10.09 6.13 -8.99
CA PHE A 155 -8.83 5.48 -9.27
C PHE A 155 -8.97 4.42 -10.36
N ARG A 156 -7.91 4.28 -11.13
CA ARG A 156 -7.67 3.15 -12.03
C ARG A 156 -6.49 2.34 -11.52
N LYS A 157 -6.58 1.03 -11.61
CA LYS A 157 -5.43 0.15 -11.35
C LYS A 157 -4.36 0.40 -12.40
N PHE A 158 -3.13 0.58 -11.92
CA PHE A 158 -1.96 0.79 -12.78
C PHE A 158 -1.31 -0.53 -13.15
#